data_aa2e36010d291c703dd60d5c25031f21
#
_entry.id   aa2e36010d291c703dd60d5c25031f21
#
_cell.length_a   1.000
_cell.length_b   1.000
_cell.length_c   1.000
_cell.angle_alpha   90.00
_cell.angle_beta   90.00
_cell.angle_gamma   90.00
#
_symmetry.space_group_name_H-M   'P 1'
#
loop_
_entity.id
_entity.type
_entity.pdbx_description
1 polymer ?
#
loop_
_entity_poly.entity_id
_entity_poly.type
_entity_poly.pdbx_seq_one_letter_code
_entity_poly.pdbx_strand_id
1 'polypeptide(L)'
;MGTANDKAARSAPSATRRADIVAAARALYEERGLSKTSVQDITDRVGVTRSLFYHYFPDKEAVTSAVLDDYVADFIEATHYWNAQRRTGDIEHALSSVVKLMRLGVFEHDAFRRSLASRENAALYIDFVNRVADRIATYIVETTVQDYSARHRVRIDHVYETFYVLILGIVGYLRTHPDADDEALKDLIVQTLHMDRGRPETDDTE
;
A
#
# COMPACT_ATOMS: atom_id res chain seq x y z
N MET A 1 -14.10 -30.90 32.36
CA MET A 1 -14.76 -30.49 31.12
C MET A 1 -13.83 -29.56 30.33
N GLY A 2 -12.91 -30.11 29.59
CA GLY A 2 -11.90 -29.30 28.87
C GLY A 2 -11.23 -30.10 27.79
N THR A 3 -11.92 -30.55 26.73
CA THR A 3 -11.30 -31.37 25.68
C THR A 3 -11.88 -31.19 24.27
N ALA A 4 -12.95 -30.43 24.05
CA ALA A 4 -13.54 -30.30 22.73
C ALA A 4 -12.95 -29.13 21.90
N ASN A 5 -12.55 -28.04 22.57
CA ASN A 5 -12.05 -26.82 21.90
C ASN A 5 -10.58 -26.95 21.45
N ASP A 6 -9.78 -27.76 22.15
CA ASP A 6 -8.35 -27.96 21.86
C ASP A 6 -8.13 -28.88 20.63
N LYS A 7 -9.11 -29.70 20.28
CA LYS A 7 -9.06 -30.62 19.13
C LYS A 7 -9.43 -29.92 17.80
N ALA A 8 -10.33 -28.92 17.84
CA ALA A 8 -10.69 -28.12 16.66
C ALA A 8 -9.56 -27.16 16.23
N ALA A 9 -8.79 -26.64 17.21
CA ALA A 9 -7.63 -25.79 16.95
C ALA A 9 -6.48 -26.51 16.25
N ARG A 10 -6.39 -27.84 16.33
CA ARG A 10 -5.33 -28.67 15.73
C ARG A 10 -5.63 -29.14 14.29
N SER A 11 -6.83 -28.91 13.75
CA SER A 11 -7.27 -29.47 12.47
C SER A 11 -7.29 -28.50 11.31
N ALA A 12 -7.00 -27.21 11.52
CA ALA A 12 -6.93 -26.25 10.43
C ALA A 12 -5.66 -26.47 9.56
N PRO A 13 -5.74 -26.40 8.23
CA PRO A 13 -4.57 -26.46 7.37
C PRO A 13 -3.50 -25.44 7.78
N SER A 14 -2.22 -25.80 7.62
CA SER A 14 -1.08 -24.96 8.03
C SER A 14 -1.16 -23.51 7.47
N ALA A 15 -1.57 -23.35 6.21
CA ALA A 15 -1.74 -22.05 5.57
C ALA A 15 -2.83 -21.21 6.26
N THR A 16 -3.94 -21.82 6.67
CA THR A 16 -5.02 -21.13 7.39
C THR A 16 -4.54 -20.64 8.75
N ARG A 17 -3.77 -21.46 9.46
CA ARG A 17 -3.28 -21.09 10.80
C ARG A 17 -2.27 -19.93 10.76
N ARG A 18 -1.39 -19.91 9.74
CA ARG A 18 -0.48 -18.78 9.52
C ARG A 18 -1.27 -17.49 9.25
N ALA A 19 -2.29 -17.57 8.41
CA ALA A 19 -3.16 -16.42 8.11
C ALA A 19 -3.94 -15.93 9.33
N ASP A 20 -4.46 -16.84 10.19
CA ASP A 20 -5.13 -16.47 11.45
C ASP A 20 -4.21 -15.66 12.37
N ILE A 21 -2.91 -16.05 12.47
CA ILE A 21 -1.91 -15.33 13.28
C ILE A 21 -1.66 -13.93 12.71
N VAL A 22 -1.51 -13.79 11.38
CA VAL A 22 -1.30 -12.49 10.72
C VAL A 22 -2.52 -11.59 10.91
N ALA A 23 -3.73 -12.11 10.70
CA ALA A 23 -4.97 -11.36 10.89
C ALA A 23 -5.15 -10.87 12.34
N ALA A 24 -4.84 -11.71 13.32
CA ALA A 24 -4.88 -11.30 14.73
C ALA A 24 -3.82 -10.25 15.07
N ALA A 25 -2.60 -10.38 14.54
CA ALA A 25 -1.54 -9.40 14.71
C ALA A 25 -1.96 -8.05 14.11
N ARG A 26 -2.49 -8.06 12.88
CA ARG A 26 -3.02 -6.89 12.19
C ARG A 26 -4.09 -6.19 13.03
N ALA A 27 -5.13 -6.90 13.45
CA ALA A 27 -6.19 -6.34 14.27
C ALA A 27 -5.67 -5.71 15.57
N LEU A 28 -4.73 -6.36 16.27
CA LEU A 28 -4.12 -5.83 17.47
C LEU A 28 -3.26 -4.57 17.20
N TYR A 29 -2.56 -4.52 16.08
CA TYR A 29 -1.79 -3.34 15.68
C TYR A 29 -2.71 -2.17 15.33
N GLU A 30 -3.83 -2.41 14.66
CA GLU A 30 -4.86 -1.40 14.37
C GLU A 30 -5.55 -0.87 15.63
N GLU A 31 -5.81 -1.75 16.62
CA GLU A 31 -6.45 -1.37 17.88
C GLU A 31 -5.55 -0.53 18.79
N ARG A 32 -4.29 -0.89 18.95
CA ARG A 32 -3.42 -0.32 20.01
C ARG A 32 -1.98 0.01 19.60
N GLY A 33 -1.64 -0.25 18.34
CA GLY A 33 -0.31 0.02 17.79
C GLY A 33 0.70 -1.11 17.98
N LEU A 34 1.78 -1.04 17.21
CA LEU A 34 2.82 -2.06 17.13
C LEU A 34 3.56 -2.26 18.47
N SER A 35 3.99 -1.17 19.12
CA SER A 35 4.81 -1.23 20.33
C SER A 35 4.04 -1.76 21.54
N LYS A 36 2.71 -1.62 21.57
CA LYS A 36 1.85 -2.10 22.66
C LYS A 36 1.32 -3.52 22.44
N THR A 37 1.73 -4.19 21.38
CA THR A 37 1.30 -5.56 21.07
C THR A 37 2.46 -6.52 21.25
N SER A 38 2.29 -7.55 22.05
CA SER A 38 3.28 -8.61 22.28
C SER A 38 2.90 -9.89 21.54
N VAL A 39 3.86 -10.82 21.39
CA VAL A 39 3.58 -12.18 20.87
C VAL A 39 2.53 -12.89 21.71
N GLN A 40 2.54 -12.69 23.06
CA GLN A 40 1.53 -13.27 23.94
C GLN A 40 0.12 -12.78 23.59
N ASP A 41 -0.05 -11.48 23.34
CA ASP A 41 -1.34 -10.93 22.95
C ASP A 41 -1.87 -11.53 21.64
N ILE A 42 -0.97 -11.75 20.67
CA ILE A 42 -1.32 -12.36 19.39
C ILE A 42 -1.76 -13.82 19.59
N THR A 43 -0.97 -14.58 20.36
CA THR A 43 -1.29 -15.99 20.64
C THR A 43 -2.59 -16.16 21.42
N ASP A 44 -2.84 -15.30 22.39
CA ASP A 44 -4.08 -15.30 23.18
C ASP A 44 -5.30 -14.96 22.31
N ARG A 45 -5.16 -13.99 21.39
CA ARG A 45 -6.22 -13.60 20.44
C ARG A 45 -6.60 -14.75 19.51
N VAL A 46 -5.63 -15.50 19.00
CA VAL A 46 -5.85 -16.64 18.08
C VAL A 46 -6.25 -17.92 18.84
N GLY A 47 -5.92 -18.01 20.12
CA GLY A 47 -6.10 -19.23 20.91
C GLY A 47 -5.06 -20.32 20.58
N VAL A 48 -3.81 -19.92 20.33
CA VAL A 48 -2.71 -20.83 20.02
C VAL A 48 -1.60 -20.75 21.06
N THR A 49 -0.75 -21.78 21.13
CA THR A 49 0.42 -21.77 22.00
C THR A 49 1.54 -20.92 21.43
N ARG A 50 2.40 -20.36 22.28
CA ARG A 50 3.63 -19.66 21.83
C ARG A 50 4.53 -20.54 20.96
N SER A 51 4.62 -21.84 21.28
CA SER A 51 5.39 -22.80 20.49
C SER A 51 4.86 -22.91 19.07
N LEU A 52 3.53 -22.89 18.88
CA LEU A 52 2.91 -22.90 17.55
C LEU A 52 3.14 -21.57 16.80
N PHE A 53 3.11 -20.45 17.51
CA PHE A 53 3.47 -19.15 16.90
C PHE A 53 4.91 -19.20 16.35
N TYR A 54 5.89 -19.61 17.18
CA TYR A 54 7.29 -19.69 16.77
C TYR A 54 7.59 -20.73 15.70
N HIS A 55 6.68 -21.67 15.46
CA HIS A 55 6.75 -22.56 14.31
C HIS A 55 6.52 -21.81 12.97
N TYR A 56 5.65 -20.78 12.96
CA TYR A 56 5.34 -19.99 11.77
C TYR A 56 6.17 -18.72 11.63
N PHE A 57 6.49 -18.08 12.74
CA PHE A 57 7.19 -16.79 12.79
C PHE A 57 8.28 -16.85 13.84
N PRO A 58 9.57 -16.72 13.46
CA PRO A 58 10.69 -16.81 14.38
C PRO A 58 10.66 -15.74 15.49
N ASP A 59 10.04 -14.58 15.20
CA ASP A 59 9.94 -13.44 16.09
C ASP A 59 8.74 -12.56 15.73
N LYS A 60 8.58 -11.47 16.50
CA LYS A 60 7.54 -10.46 16.26
C LYS A 60 7.78 -9.68 14.96
N GLU A 61 9.02 -9.48 14.56
CA GLU A 61 9.37 -8.75 13.34
C GLU A 61 8.90 -9.51 12.10
N ALA A 62 9.02 -10.82 12.08
CA ALA A 62 8.56 -11.68 11.00
C ALA A 62 7.03 -11.62 10.81
N VAL A 63 6.24 -11.66 11.89
CA VAL A 63 4.79 -11.49 11.77
C VAL A 63 4.42 -10.06 11.41
N THR A 64 5.16 -9.06 11.87
CA THR A 64 4.97 -7.65 11.48
C THR A 64 5.23 -7.46 9.99
N SER A 65 6.29 -8.06 9.45
CA SER A 65 6.55 -8.05 8.00
C SER A 65 5.41 -8.68 7.20
N ALA A 66 4.82 -9.78 7.69
CA ALA A 66 3.66 -10.39 7.04
C ALA A 66 2.41 -9.49 7.09
N VAL A 67 2.21 -8.75 8.18
CA VAL A 67 1.13 -7.74 8.28
C VAL A 67 1.37 -6.58 7.29
N LEU A 68 2.62 -6.16 7.10
CA LEU A 68 2.95 -5.15 6.08
C LEU A 68 2.64 -5.65 4.67
N ASP A 69 2.90 -6.93 4.37
CA ASP A 69 2.55 -7.53 3.08
C ASP A 69 1.03 -7.52 2.84
N ASP A 70 0.21 -7.75 3.88
CA ASP A 70 -1.25 -7.61 3.78
C ASP A 70 -1.66 -6.16 3.47
N TYR A 71 -1.06 -5.16 4.13
CA TYR A 71 -1.33 -3.76 3.80
C TYR A 71 -0.89 -3.40 2.37
N VAL A 72 0.24 -3.92 1.91
CA VAL A 72 0.66 -3.75 0.51
C VAL A 72 -0.37 -4.36 -0.44
N ALA A 73 -0.92 -5.55 -0.13
CA ALA A 73 -1.96 -6.18 -0.92
C ALA A 73 -3.24 -5.32 -0.99
N ASP A 74 -3.66 -4.72 0.13
CA ASP A 74 -4.81 -3.79 0.16
C ASP A 74 -4.59 -2.58 -0.76
N PHE A 75 -3.38 -2.00 -0.78
CA PHE A 75 -3.04 -0.90 -1.70
C PHE A 75 -3.08 -1.32 -3.16
N ILE A 76 -2.62 -2.53 -3.47
CA ILE A 76 -2.69 -3.07 -4.82
C ILE A 76 -4.14 -3.31 -5.22
N GLU A 77 -4.99 -3.85 -4.35
CA GLU A 77 -6.41 -4.03 -4.62
C GLU A 77 -7.12 -2.67 -4.85
N ALA A 78 -6.82 -1.66 -4.04
CA ALA A 78 -7.33 -0.30 -4.25
C ALA A 78 -6.85 0.29 -5.60
N THR A 79 -5.62 0.00 -6.01
CA THR A 79 -5.08 0.42 -7.31
C THR A 79 -5.75 -0.33 -8.47
N HIS A 80 -6.03 -1.63 -8.33
CA HIS A 80 -6.82 -2.41 -9.30
C HIS A 80 -8.24 -1.83 -9.46
N TYR A 81 -8.90 -1.56 -8.33
CA TYR A 81 -10.23 -0.95 -8.35
C TYR A 81 -10.22 0.42 -9.04
N TRP A 82 -9.25 1.27 -8.70
CA TRP A 82 -9.05 2.56 -9.36
C TRP A 82 -8.87 2.41 -10.88
N ASN A 83 -8.00 1.50 -11.31
CA ASN A 83 -7.73 1.28 -12.73
C ASN A 83 -8.95 0.76 -13.49
N ALA A 84 -9.75 -0.12 -12.86
CA ALA A 84 -10.98 -0.64 -13.45
C ALA A 84 -12.09 0.42 -13.59
N GLN A 85 -12.12 1.43 -12.71
CA GLN A 85 -13.08 2.54 -12.76
C GLN A 85 -12.66 3.68 -13.68
N ARG A 86 -11.42 3.66 -14.15
CA ARG A 86 -10.85 4.71 -14.99
C ARG A 86 -11.53 4.75 -16.34
N ARG A 87 -12.04 5.94 -16.70
CA ARG A 87 -12.58 6.20 -18.03
C ARG A 87 -11.46 6.50 -19.01
N THR A 88 -11.45 5.80 -20.13
CA THR A 88 -10.47 6.04 -21.20
C THR A 88 -10.61 7.47 -21.73
N GLY A 89 -9.49 8.21 -21.75
CA GLY A 89 -9.45 9.60 -22.23
C GLY A 89 -9.75 10.66 -21.18
N ASP A 90 -10.23 10.28 -19.99
CA ASP A 90 -10.49 11.21 -18.88
C ASP A 90 -9.27 11.30 -17.95
N ILE A 91 -8.23 11.99 -18.44
CA ILE A 91 -6.95 12.15 -17.72
C ILE A 91 -7.16 12.93 -16.42
N GLU A 92 -8.02 13.95 -16.43
CA GLU A 92 -8.24 14.79 -15.24
C GLU A 92 -8.88 14.01 -14.09
N HIS A 93 -9.88 13.20 -14.41
CA HIS A 93 -10.49 12.32 -13.41
C HIS A 93 -9.50 11.26 -12.90
N ALA A 94 -8.66 10.71 -13.76
CA ALA A 94 -7.62 9.75 -13.39
C ALA A 94 -6.59 10.37 -12.43
N LEU A 95 -6.11 11.58 -12.74
CA LEU A 95 -5.16 12.33 -11.89
C LEU A 95 -5.77 12.68 -10.53
N SER A 96 -6.98 13.22 -10.52
CA SER A 96 -7.69 13.54 -9.27
C SER A 96 -7.88 12.31 -8.38
N SER A 97 -8.22 11.18 -8.99
CA SER A 97 -8.45 9.93 -8.27
C SER A 97 -7.16 9.35 -7.70
N VAL A 98 -6.04 9.41 -8.44
CA VAL A 98 -4.75 8.90 -7.96
C VAL A 98 -4.17 9.78 -6.85
N VAL A 99 -4.29 11.10 -6.94
CA VAL A 99 -3.87 12.01 -5.86
C VAL A 99 -4.68 11.74 -4.59
N LYS A 100 -5.99 11.55 -4.72
CA LYS A 100 -6.85 11.15 -3.59
C LYS A 100 -6.43 9.82 -2.98
N LEU A 101 -6.12 8.81 -3.80
CA LEU A 101 -5.65 7.50 -3.33
C LEU A 101 -4.32 7.62 -2.57
N MET A 102 -3.38 8.42 -3.07
CA MET A 102 -2.11 8.70 -2.39
C MET A 102 -2.32 9.38 -1.04
N ARG A 103 -3.22 10.38 -0.96
CA ARG A 103 -3.55 11.03 0.31
C ARG A 103 -4.17 10.08 1.31
N LEU A 104 -5.12 9.25 0.90
CA LEU A 104 -5.70 8.23 1.77
C LEU A 104 -4.62 7.28 2.31
N GLY A 105 -3.68 6.87 1.45
CA GLY A 105 -2.56 6.02 1.84
C GLY A 105 -1.63 6.66 2.88
N VAL A 106 -1.39 7.97 2.78
CA VAL A 106 -0.52 8.72 3.70
C VAL A 106 -1.22 9.10 5.01
N PHE A 107 -2.50 9.52 4.94
CA PHE A 107 -3.21 10.18 6.05
C PHE A 107 -4.30 9.33 6.71
N GLU A 108 -4.54 8.12 6.26
CA GLU A 108 -5.47 7.23 6.94
C GLU A 108 -4.89 6.79 8.31
N HIS A 109 -5.65 7.04 9.39
CA HIS A 109 -5.11 7.09 10.74
C HIS A 109 -5.64 5.96 11.66
N ASP A 110 -5.34 4.70 11.35
CA ASP A 110 -5.39 3.68 12.39
C ASP A 110 -4.18 3.75 13.34
N ALA A 111 -4.24 3.02 14.45
CA ALA A 111 -3.17 3.05 15.45
C ALA A 111 -1.88 2.42 14.90
N PHE A 112 -1.97 1.46 13.98
CA PHE A 112 -0.81 0.85 13.34
C PHE A 112 -0.07 1.82 12.44
N ARG A 113 -0.75 2.52 11.54
CA ARG A 113 -0.13 3.51 10.63
C ARG A 113 0.49 4.68 11.39
N ARG A 114 -0.17 5.16 12.45
CA ARG A 114 0.43 6.16 13.36
C ARG A 114 1.69 5.63 14.02
N SER A 115 1.66 4.37 14.50
CA SER A 115 2.83 3.73 15.11
C SER A 115 3.95 3.52 14.09
N LEU A 116 3.63 3.08 12.87
CA LEU A 116 4.57 2.88 11.79
C LEU A 116 5.27 4.19 11.40
N ALA A 117 4.54 5.30 11.36
CA ALA A 117 5.06 6.63 11.06
C ALA A 117 5.91 7.25 12.18
N SER A 118 6.01 6.60 13.34
CA SER A 118 6.82 7.08 14.47
C SER A 118 8.33 6.96 14.20
N ARG A 119 9.13 7.75 14.91
CA ARG A 119 10.61 7.69 14.81
C ARG A 119 11.18 6.31 15.13
N GLU A 120 10.58 5.60 16.07
CA GLU A 120 11.02 4.27 16.52
C GLU A 120 10.91 3.22 15.41
N ASN A 121 9.97 3.40 14.48
CA ASN A 121 9.68 2.47 13.40
C ASN A 121 10.12 3.00 12.02
N ALA A 122 11.04 3.96 11.95
CA ALA A 122 11.43 4.62 10.71
C ALA A 122 11.94 3.63 9.64
N ALA A 123 12.74 2.64 10.03
CA ALA A 123 13.23 1.61 9.09
C ALA A 123 12.09 0.76 8.54
N LEU A 124 11.14 0.36 9.40
CA LEU A 124 9.96 -0.42 9.02
C LEU A 124 9.03 0.39 8.10
N TYR A 125 8.90 1.70 8.36
CA TYR A 125 8.15 2.60 7.49
C TYR A 125 8.77 2.70 6.09
N ILE A 126 10.10 2.86 6.01
CA ILE A 126 10.82 2.93 4.74
C ILE A 126 10.65 1.64 3.95
N ASP A 127 10.80 0.48 4.61
CA ASP A 127 10.58 -0.83 3.99
C ASP A 127 9.16 -0.97 3.43
N PHE A 128 8.16 -0.57 4.22
CA PHE A 128 6.76 -0.57 3.79
C PHE A 128 6.52 0.30 2.55
N VAL A 129 6.97 1.55 2.57
CA VAL A 129 6.76 2.49 1.43
C VAL A 129 7.48 1.99 0.18
N ASN A 130 8.68 1.40 0.33
CA ASN A 130 9.41 0.80 -0.79
C ASN A 130 8.64 -0.39 -1.39
N ARG A 131 8.08 -1.29 -0.57
CA ARG A 131 7.25 -2.42 -1.04
C ARG A 131 5.99 -1.93 -1.78
N VAL A 132 5.32 -0.92 -1.24
CA VAL A 132 4.14 -0.30 -1.90
C VAL A 132 4.54 0.29 -3.25
N ALA A 133 5.63 1.07 -3.30
CA ALA A 133 6.10 1.71 -4.54
C ALA A 133 6.49 0.67 -5.61
N ASP A 134 7.23 -0.38 -5.21
CA ASP A 134 7.62 -1.48 -6.09
C ASP A 134 6.40 -2.19 -6.71
N ARG A 135 5.45 -2.58 -5.86
CA ARG A 135 4.25 -3.31 -6.31
C ARG A 135 3.36 -2.46 -7.20
N ILE A 136 3.14 -1.18 -6.85
CA ILE A 136 2.33 -0.27 -7.65
C ILE A 136 3.03 0.04 -8.98
N ALA A 137 4.33 0.34 -8.97
CA ALA A 137 5.09 0.61 -10.20
C ALA A 137 5.04 -0.59 -11.15
N THR A 138 5.28 -1.81 -10.64
CA THR A 138 5.16 -3.06 -11.42
C THR A 138 3.76 -3.20 -12.02
N TYR A 139 2.71 -3.06 -11.20
CA TYR A 139 1.32 -3.17 -11.67
C TYR A 139 0.99 -2.14 -12.76
N ILE A 140 1.41 -0.88 -12.59
CA ILE A 140 1.14 0.18 -13.59
C ILE A 140 1.84 -0.14 -14.91
N VAL A 141 3.09 -0.62 -14.87
CA VAL A 141 3.84 -1.01 -16.08
C VAL A 141 3.16 -2.15 -16.82
N GLU A 142 2.73 -3.18 -16.08
CA GLU A 142 2.12 -4.38 -16.66
C GLU A 142 0.70 -4.14 -17.23
N THR A 143 0.01 -3.09 -16.77
CA THR A 143 -1.40 -2.84 -17.12
C THR A 143 -1.62 -1.50 -17.78
N THR A 144 -1.50 -0.42 -17.00
CA THR A 144 -1.87 0.95 -17.41
C THR A 144 -1.03 1.46 -18.56
N VAL A 145 0.29 1.19 -18.54
CA VAL A 145 1.21 1.63 -19.60
C VAL A 145 0.97 0.88 -20.89
N GLN A 146 0.65 -0.42 -20.83
CA GLN A 146 0.30 -1.20 -22.02
C GLN A 146 -0.96 -0.65 -22.69
N ASP A 147 -2.02 -0.38 -21.92
CA ASP A 147 -3.25 0.22 -22.43
C ASP A 147 -3.03 1.61 -23.01
N TYR A 148 -2.17 2.43 -22.37
CA TYR A 148 -1.83 3.77 -22.83
C TYR A 148 -0.99 3.71 -24.11
N SER A 149 0.01 2.85 -24.19
CA SER A 149 0.91 2.70 -25.34
C SER A 149 0.21 2.21 -26.61
N ALA A 150 -0.91 1.51 -26.46
CA ALA A 150 -1.74 1.08 -27.59
C ALA A 150 -2.41 2.26 -28.33
N ARG A 151 -2.51 3.43 -27.69
CA ARG A 151 -3.24 4.62 -28.22
C ARG A 151 -2.39 5.88 -28.28
N HIS A 152 -1.35 5.98 -27.46
CA HIS A 152 -0.49 7.14 -27.31
C HIS A 152 0.97 6.75 -27.33
N ARG A 153 1.83 7.64 -27.80
CA ARG A 153 3.27 7.42 -27.72
C ARG A 153 3.74 7.61 -26.26
N VAL A 154 4.27 6.56 -25.66
CA VAL A 154 4.97 6.68 -24.37
C VAL A 154 6.29 7.40 -24.61
N ARG A 155 6.53 8.50 -23.91
CA ARG A 155 7.69 9.40 -24.10
C ARG A 155 8.68 9.35 -22.95
N ILE A 156 8.55 8.35 -22.08
CA ILE A 156 9.46 8.15 -20.96
C ILE A 156 10.22 6.83 -21.14
N ASP A 157 11.52 6.91 -20.97
CA ASP A 157 12.37 5.74 -20.77
C ASP A 157 12.32 5.34 -19.30
N HIS A 158 12.75 4.12 -18.96
CA HIS A 158 12.80 3.66 -17.57
C HIS A 158 11.45 3.83 -16.83
N VAL A 159 10.39 3.32 -17.43
CA VAL A 159 9.01 3.54 -16.95
C VAL A 159 8.83 3.07 -15.52
N TYR A 160 9.33 1.87 -15.18
CA TYR A 160 9.23 1.34 -13.81
C TYR A 160 9.92 2.24 -12.80
N GLU A 161 11.18 2.62 -13.07
CA GLU A 161 11.99 3.47 -12.19
C GLU A 161 11.35 4.85 -12.02
N THR A 162 10.77 5.40 -13.08
CA THR A 162 10.07 6.68 -13.04
C THR A 162 8.86 6.61 -12.12
N PHE A 163 8.01 5.59 -12.25
CA PHE A 163 6.86 5.42 -11.35
C PHE A 163 7.30 5.14 -9.91
N TYR A 164 8.30 4.29 -9.71
CA TYR A 164 8.83 3.99 -8.39
C TYR A 164 9.29 5.26 -7.66
N VAL A 165 10.15 6.06 -8.31
CA VAL A 165 10.68 7.31 -7.75
C VAL A 165 9.57 8.35 -7.54
N LEU A 166 8.64 8.47 -8.49
CA LEU A 166 7.51 9.40 -8.39
C LEU A 166 6.61 9.08 -7.19
N ILE A 167 6.28 7.81 -6.98
CA ILE A 167 5.47 7.37 -5.83
C ILE A 167 6.20 7.69 -4.52
N LEU A 168 7.48 7.32 -4.40
CA LEU A 168 8.27 7.61 -3.21
C LEU A 168 8.38 9.11 -2.95
N GLY A 169 8.62 9.90 -4.00
CA GLY A 169 8.73 11.35 -3.92
C GLY A 169 7.45 12.01 -3.44
N ILE A 170 6.30 11.66 -4.02
CA ILE A 170 5.00 12.22 -3.63
C ILE A 170 4.63 11.81 -2.21
N VAL A 171 4.80 10.54 -1.83
CA VAL A 171 4.52 10.06 -0.47
C VAL A 171 5.39 10.78 0.56
N GLY A 172 6.69 10.93 0.28
CA GLY A 172 7.62 11.66 1.14
C GLY A 172 7.26 13.15 1.26
N TYR A 173 6.89 13.78 0.15
CA TYR A 173 6.47 15.18 0.10
C TYR A 173 5.18 15.43 0.90
N LEU A 174 4.15 14.61 0.68
CA LEU A 174 2.86 14.72 1.39
C LEU A 174 3.01 14.55 2.90
N ARG A 175 3.93 13.71 3.38
CA ARG A 175 4.18 13.55 4.82
C ARG A 175 4.67 14.81 5.50
N THR A 176 5.43 15.63 4.79
CA THR A 176 6.01 16.88 5.29
C THR A 176 5.18 18.11 4.92
N HIS A 177 4.30 17.99 3.92
CA HIS A 177 3.43 19.02 3.39
C HIS A 177 1.99 18.50 3.27
N PRO A 178 1.29 18.27 4.40
CA PRO A 178 -0.06 17.68 4.38
C PRO A 178 -1.08 18.57 3.62
N ASP A 179 -0.85 19.89 3.62
CA ASP A 179 -1.70 20.87 2.95
C ASP A 179 -1.24 21.18 1.51
N ALA A 180 -0.38 20.34 0.91
CA ALA A 180 0.05 20.50 -0.47
C ALA A 180 -1.16 20.58 -1.41
N ASP A 181 -1.10 21.47 -2.39
CA ASP A 181 -2.15 21.63 -3.38
C ASP A 181 -2.27 20.41 -4.30
N ASP A 182 -3.48 19.92 -4.51
CA ASP A 182 -3.76 18.78 -5.38
C ASP A 182 -3.42 19.08 -6.84
N GLU A 183 -3.61 20.31 -7.31
CA GLU A 183 -3.24 20.70 -8.67
C GLU A 183 -1.73 20.65 -8.88
N ALA A 184 -0.96 21.11 -7.90
CA ALA A 184 0.50 21.01 -7.95
C ALA A 184 0.98 19.55 -8.00
N LEU A 185 0.32 18.64 -7.29
CA LEU A 185 0.63 17.20 -7.35
C LEU A 185 0.27 16.60 -8.71
N LYS A 186 -0.88 16.97 -9.29
CA LYS A 186 -1.28 16.55 -10.64
C LYS A 186 -0.30 17.06 -11.69
N ASP A 187 0.11 18.34 -11.61
CA ASP A 187 1.09 18.93 -12.52
C ASP A 187 2.43 18.22 -12.45
N LEU A 188 2.89 17.87 -11.24
CA LEU A 188 4.11 17.11 -11.05
C LEU A 188 4.04 15.73 -11.75
N ILE A 189 2.92 15.02 -11.59
CA ILE A 189 2.69 13.74 -12.26
C ILE A 189 2.72 13.91 -13.78
N VAL A 190 1.97 14.88 -14.30
CA VAL A 190 1.86 15.17 -15.76
C VAL A 190 3.22 15.53 -16.36
N GLN A 191 3.97 16.41 -15.70
CA GLN A 191 5.32 16.82 -16.14
C GLN A 191 6.29 15.65 -16.14
N THR A 192 6.30 14.86 -15.07
CA THR A 192 7.21 13.72 -14.92
C THR A 192 6.90 12.62 -15.94
N LEU A 193 5.64 12.37 -16.23
CA LEU A 193 5.19 11.34 -17.16
C LEU A 193 5.05 11.84 -18.61
N HIS A 194 5.39 13.11 -18.90
CA HIS A 194 5.22 13.76 -20.19
C HIS A 194 3.83 13.53 -20.80
N MET A 195 2.79 13.63 -19.97
CA MET A 195 1.40 13.44 -20.41
C MET A 195 0.85 14.72 -21.01
N ASP A 196 0.07 14.59 -22.10
CA ASP A 196 -0.70 15.71 -22.65
C ASP A 196 -2.02 15.83 -21.86
N ARG A 197 -2.22 16.95 -21.18
CA ARG A 197 -3.49 17.28 -20.50
C ARG A 197 -4.60 17.69 -21.48
N GLY A 198 -4.36 17.62 -22.82
CA GLY A 198 -5.33 18.10 -23.80
C GLY A 198 -5.66 19.58 -23.58
N ARG A 199 -4.64 20.45 -23.54
CA ARG A 199 -4.89 21.89 -23.69
C ARG A 199 -5.66 22.08 -25.00
N PRO A 200 -6.79 22.79 -24.99
CA PRO A 200 -7.38 23.21 -26.26
C PRO A 200 -6.26 23.96 -27.03
N GLU A 201 -5.99 23.52 -28.26
CA GLU A 201 -5.13 24.28 -29.17
C GLU A 201 -5.65 25.72 -29.11
N THR A 202 -4.91 26.61 -28.48
CA THR A 202 -5.12 28.02 -28.71
C THR A 202 -4.79 28.24 -30.17
N ASP A 203 -5.81 28.54 -30.95
CA ASP A 203 -5.76 28.91 -32.35
C ASP A 203 -4.85 30.14 -32.46
N ASP A 204 -3.54 29.92 -32.57
CA ASP A 204 -2.56 30.95 -32.96
C ASP A 204 -2.67 31.19 -34.44
N THR A 205 -3.83 31.75 -34.82
CA THR A 205 -4.00 32.43 -36.10
C THR A 205 -3.67 33.91 -35.89
N GLU A 206 -2.40 34.25 -36.05
CA GLU A 206 -1.98 35.57 -36.56
C GLU A 206 -0.73 35.43 -37.43
#